data_f185e19ebc111af7090fd865506efc2a
#
_entry.id   f185e19ebc111af7090fd865506efc2a
#
_cell.length_a   1.000
_cell.length_b   1.000
_cell.length_c   1.000
_cell.angle_alpha   90.00
_cell.angle_beta   90.00
_cell.angle_gamma   90.00
#
_symmetry.space_group_name_H-M   'P 1'
#
loop_
_entity.id
_entity.type
_entity.pdbx_description
1 polymer ?
#
loop_
_entity_poly.entity_id
_entity_poly.type
_entity_poly.pdbx_seq_one_letter_code
_entity_poly.pdbx_strand_id
1 'polypeptide(L)'
;MLMIRAIVRPEKVDGVLERLMDEGFPAVTRINVSGRGKQRGIRIGDITYDEISKEMLMMVVSDEDKELVVKTIISSARTGEKGAFGDGKIFISPVEEIYTVSSGIRETVAGIEEVKV
;
A
#
# COMPACT_ATOMS: atom_id res chain seq x y z
N MET A 1 -13.96 2.97 7.59
CA MET A 1 -12.51 2.66 7.53
C MET A 1 -12.21 1.86 6.28
N LEU A 2 -11.10 2.15 5.67
CA LEU A 2 -10.67 1.49 4.44
C LEU A 2 -9.27 0.94 4.58
N MET A 3 -9.06 -0.27 4.04
CA MET A 3 -7.75 -0.85 3.87
C MET A 3 -7.21 -0.44 2.52
N ILE A 4 -6.03 0.15 2.50
CA ILE A 4 -5.32 0.49 1.27
C ILE A 4 -4.13 -0.45 1.17
N ARG A 5 -4.07 -1.18 0.05
CA ARG A 5 -2.92 -2.02 -0.30
C ARG A 5 -2.36 -1.50 -1.61
N ALA A 6 -1.15 -1.01 -1.57
CA ALA A 6 -0.47 -0.47 -2.74
C ALA A 6 0.72 -1.33 -3.08
N ILE A 7 0.71 -1.94 -4.26
CA ILE A 7 1.85 -2.71 -4.75
C ILE A 7 2.65 -1.79 -5.65
N VAL A 8 3.89 -1.50 -5.27
CA VAL A 8 4.73 -0.51 -5.95
C VAL A 8 6.14 -1.06 -6.20
N ARG A 9 6.92 -0.36 -7.00
CA ARG A 9 8.32 -0.72 -7.25
C ARG A 9 9.13 -0.59 -5.97
N PRO A 10 10.05 -1.54 -5.68
CA PRO A 10 10.85 -1.46 -4.46
C PRO A 10 11.63 -0.15 -4.32
N GLU A 11 12.18 0.37 -5.42
CA GLU A 11 12.98 1.59 -5.43
C GLU A 11 12.15 2.85 -5.16
N LYS A 12 10.83 2.76 -5.20
CA LYS A 12 9.93 3.90 -4.93
C LYS A 12 9.47 3.95 -3.48
N VAL A 13 9.61 2.86 -2.74
CA VAL A 13 9.01 2.74 -1.40
C VAL A 13 9.44 3.82 -0.44
N ASP A 14 10.73 4.10 -0.33
CA ASP A 14 11.21 5.09 0.63
C ASP A 14 10.63 6.47 0.34
N GLY A 15 10.55 6.86 -0.94
CA GLY A 15 9.94 8.13 -1.32
C GLY A 15 8.44 8.18 -1.03
N VAL A 16 7.73 7.07 -1.24
CA VAL A 16 6.30 6.99 -0.93
C VAL A 16 6.07 7.12 0.58
N LEU A 17 6.86 6.40 1.39
CA LEU A 17 6.73 6.45 2.84
C LEU A 17 7.02 7.86 3.38
N GLU A 18 8.04 8.53 2.84
CA GLU A 18 8.37 9.89 3.22
C GLU A 18 7.23 10.85 2.92
N ARG A 19 6.66 10.76 1.72
CA ARG A 19 5.54 11.61 1.31
C ARG A 19 4.28 11.34 2.15
N LEU A 20 4.00 10.07 2.47
CA LEU A 20 2.89 9.73 3.34
C LEU A 20 3.09 10.31 4.74
N MET A 21 4.31 10.23 5.27
CA MET A 21 4.62 10.81 6.57
C MET A 21 4.41 12.32 6.58
N ASP A 22 4.84 13.02 5.53
CA ASP A 22 4.67 14.47 5.40
C ASP A 22 3.17 14.86 5.38
N GLU A 23 2.32 14.00 4.85
CA GLU A 23 0.87 14.22 4.80
C GLU A 23 0.15 13.77 6.09
N GLY A 24 0.89 13.26 7.06
CA GLY A 24 0.32 12.86 8.35
C GLY A 24 -0.02 11.37 8.46
N PHE A 25 0.52 10.53 7.58
CA PHE A 25 0.26 9.09 7.57
C PHE A 25 1.55 8.27 7.78
N PRO A 26 2.07 8.24 9.01
CA PRO A 26 3.31 7.52 9.27
C PRO A 26 3.15 6.00 9.42
N ALA A 27 1.96 5.53 9.76
CA ALA A 27 1.74 4.11 10.09
C ALA A 27 1.45 3.30 8.82
N VAL A 28 2.46 2.62 8.33
CA VAL A 28 2.37 1.79 7.11
C VAL A 28 3.09 0.46 7.34
N THR A 29 2.46 -0.63 6.98
CA THR A 29 3.09 -1.96 6.99
C THR A 29 3.66 -2.24 5.61
N ARG A 30 4.87 -2.74 5.57
CA ARG A 30 5.61 -3.01 4.35
C ARG A 30 5.86 -4.51 4.22
N ILE A 31 5.51 -5.08 3.06
CA ILE A 31 5.62 -6.51 2.80
C ILE A 31 6.26 -6.72 1.43
N ASN A 32 7.28 -7.59 1.36
CA ASN A 32 7.88 -7.97 0.08
C ASN A 32 6.94 -8.94 -0.63
N VAL A 33 6.67 -8.69 -1.92
CA VAL A 33 5.83 -9.54 -2.73
C VAL A 33 6.49 -9.79 -4.09
N SER A 34 6.10 -10.88 -4.73
CA SER A 34 6.54 -11.20 -6.09
C SER A 34 5.32 -11.44 -6.96
N GLY A 35 5.40 -11.04 -8.21
CA GLY A 35 4.29 -11.24 -9.11
C GLY A 35 4.68 -11.10 -10.57
N ARG A 36 3.69 -11.32 -11.43
CA ARG A 36 3.81 -11.08 -12.86
C ARG A 36 2.76 -10.05 -13.26
N GLY A 37 3.19 -9.08 -14.06
CA GLY A 37 2.28 -8.09 -14.60
C GLY A 37 1.90 -8.39 -16.04
N LYS A 38 1.48 -7.38 -16.76
CA LYS A 38 1.15 -7.48 -18.18
C LYS A 38 2.38 -7.71 -19.04
N GLN A 39 3.55 -7.34 -18.56
CA GLN A 39 4.80 -7.64 -19.25
C GLN A 39 5.12 -9.11 -19.06
N ARG A 40 5.26 -9.81 -20.18
CA ARG A 40 5.64 -11.23 -20.15
C ARG A 40 7.13 -11.31 -19.98
N GLY A 41 7.57 -11.88 -18.85
CA GLY A 41 8.94 -12.18 -18.57
C GLY A 41 9.97 -11.11 -18.94
N ILE A 42 10.99 -10.96 -18.13
CA ILE A 42 12.15 -10.14 -18.47
C ILE A 42 13.24 -11.09 -18.88
N ARG A 43 13.73 -10.92 -20.12
CA ARG A 43 14.79 -11.76 -20.63
C ARG A 43 16.13 -11.05 -20.47
N ILE A 44 17.05 -11.70 -19.77
CA ILE A 44 18.44 -11.24 -19.66
C ILE A 44 19.32 -12.36 -20.17
N GLY A 45 19.97 -12.16 -21.33
CA GLY A 45 20.70 -13.22 -22.01
C GLY A 45 19.77 -14.37 -22.38
N ASP A 46 20.07 -15.57 -21.91
CA ASP A 46 19.26 -16.76 -22.15
C ASP A 46 18.27 -17.06 -21.02
N ILE A 47 18.21 -16.18 -20.00
CA ILE A 47 17.36 -16.37 -18.84
C ILE A 47 16.11 -15.50 -18.97
N THR A 48 14.95 -16.12 -18.78
CA THR A 48 13.67 -15.40 -18.75
C THR A 48 13.17 -15.33 -17.30
N TYR A 49 12.88 -14.13 -16.83
CA TYR A 49 12.36 -13.89 -15.50
C TYR A 49 10.85 -13.67 -15.59
N ASP A 50 10.09 -14.62 -15.06
CA ASP A 50 8.62 -14.53 -15.05
C ASP A 50 8.09 -13.77 -13.86
N GLU A 51 8.89 -13.66 -12.80
CA GLU A 51 8.49 -12.99 -11.58
C GLU A 51 9.28 -11.72 -11.33
N ILE A 52 8.59 -10.68 -10.88
CA ILE A 52 9.19 -9.39 -10.57
C ILE A 52 8.92 -9.09 -9.10
N SER A 53 9.98 -8.74 -8.38
CA SER A 53 9.84 -8.32 -6.98
C SER A 53 9.18 -6.95 -6.90
N LYS A 54 8.22 -6.83 -6.01
CA LYS A 54 7.53 -5.61 -5.67
C LYS A 54 7.43 -5.49 -4.16
N GLU A 55 6.91 -4.38 -3.68
CA GLU A 55 6.55 -4.24 -2.28
C GLU A 55 5.12 -3.80 -2.15
N MET A 56 4.44 -4.37 -1.16
CA MET A 56 3.09 -3.98 -0.80
C MET A 56 3.14 -3.10 0.43
N LEU A 57 2.53 -1.93 0.33
CA LEU A 57 2.32 -1.03 1.44
C LEU A 57 0.88 -1.17 1.87
N MET A 58 0.66 -1.42 3.17
CA MET A 58 -0.67 -1.68 3.70
C MET A 58 -0.95 -0.73 4.84
N MET A 59 -2.12 -0.09 4.79
CA MET A 59 -2.53 0.85 5.82
C MET A 59 -4.05 0.94 5.90
N VAL A 60 -4.55 1.34 7.05
CA VAL A 60 -5.97 1.61 7.23
C VAL A 60 -6.16 3.11 7.42
N VAL A 61 -7.10 3.67 6.71
CA VAL A 61 -7.41 5.11 6.79
C VAL A 61 -8.91 5.32 6.95
N SER A 62 -9.28 6.51 7.41
CA SER A 62 -10.69 6.91 7.38
C SER A 62 -11.14 7.15 5.95
N ASP A 63 -12.43 7.07 5.71
CA ASP A 63 -13.00 7.31 4.38
C ASP A 63 -12.64 8.70 3.84
N GLU A 64 -12.55 9.69 4.73
CA GLU A 64 -12.22 11.08 4.37
C GLU A 64 -10.79 11.24 3.87
N ASP A 65 -9.87 10.41 4.35
CA ASP A 65 -8.45 10.51 4.03
C ASP A 65 -8.06 9.71 2.76
N LYS A 66 -8.96 8.89 2.26
CA LYS A 66 -8.66 8.01 1.13
C LYS A 66 -8.10 8.75 -0.08
N GLU A 67 -8.76 9.82 -0.51
CA GLU A 67 -8.34 10.55 -1.71
C GLU A 67 -6.93 11.12 -1.58
N LEU A 68 -6.61 11.71 -0.43
CA LEU A 68 -5.29 12.27 -0.17
C LEU A 68 -4.22 11.18 -0.20
N VAL A 69 -4.47 10.05 0.47
CA VAL A 69 -3.52 8.94 0.51
C VAL A 69 -3.29 8.36 -0.88
N VAL A 70 -4.36 8.12 -1.63
CA VAL A 70 -4.25 7.57 -2.99
C VAL A 70 -3.46 8.50 -3.89
N LYS A 71 -3.76 9.79 -3.87
CA LYS A 71 -3.03 10.79 -4.69
C LYS A 71 -1.56 10.86 -4.30
N THR A 72 -1.26 10.80 -3.02
CA THR A 72 0.12 10.82 -2.51
C THR A 72 0.90 9.61 -3.01
N ILE A 73 0.30 8.42 -2.93
CA ILE A 73 0.93 7.20 -3.43
C ILE A 73 1.15 7.27 -4.95
N ILE A 74 0.14 7.65 -5.70
CA ILE A 74 0.25 7.73 -7.16
C ILE A 74 1.37 8.69 -7.56
N SER A 75 1.39 9.89 -7.02
CA SER A 75 2.37 10.91 -7.40
C SER A 75 3.79 10.53 -7.04
N SER A 76 3.99 9.79 -5.93
CA SER A 76 5.32 9.40 -5.46
C SER A 76 5.81 8.05 -6.00
N ALA A 77 4.91 7.16 -6.40
CA ALA A 77 5.26 5.84 -6.94
C ALA A 77 5.34 5.80 -8.46
N ARG A 78 4.79 6.78 -9.14
CA ARG A 78 4.73 6.85 -10.59
C ARG A 78 6.11 7.11 -11.20
N THR A 79 6.41 6.44 -12.30
CA THR A 79 7.63 6.69 -13.06
C THR A 79 7.36 7.81 -14.07
N GLY A 80 8.06 8.96 -13.90
CA GLY A 80 7.84 10.14 -14.72
C GLY A 80 6.44 10.73 -14.53
N GLU A 81 6.06 11.66 -15.40
CA GLU A 81 4.77 12.35 -15.27
C GLU A 81 3.59 11.49 -15.69
N LYS A 82 3.79 10.60 -16.63
CA LYS A 82 2.71 9.78 -17.22
C LYS A 82 2.64 8.36 -16.66
N GLY A 83 3.65 7.97 -15.88
CA GLY A 83 3.75 6.60 -15.40
C GLY A 83 4.26 5.64 -16.46
N ALA A 84 4.49 4.40 -16.03
CA ALA A 84 4.97 3.33 -16.88
C ALA A 84 4.37 1.99 -16.44
N PHE A 85 4.34 1.01 -17.35
CA PHE A 85 3.94 -0.34 -16.98
C PHE A 85 4.82 -0.85 -15.85
N GLY A 86 4.20 -1.49 -14.88
CA GLY A 86 4.92 -2.01 -13.72
C GLY A 86 5.02 -1.04 -12.55
N ASP A 87 4.45 0.16 -12.63
CA ASP A 87 4.43 1.10 -11.51
C ASP A 87 3.60 0.56 -10.34
N GLY A 88 2.65 -0.31 -10.60
CA GLY A 88 1.89 -0.97 -9.56
C GLY A 88 0.41 -0.65 -9.57
N LYS A 89 -0.25 -1.07 -8.51
CA LYS A 89 -1.70 -0.89 -8.35
C LYS A 89 -2.03 -0.63 -6.90
N ILE A 90 -3.14 0.05 -6.70
CA ILE A 90 -3.69 0.32 -5.37
C ILE A 90 -5.04 -0.38 -5.27
N PHE A 91 -5.20 -1.18 -4.21
CA PHE A 91 -6.44 -1.89 -3.93
C PHE A 91 -7.06 -1.29 -2.66
N ILE A 92 -8.36 -1.05 -2.71
CA ILE A 92 -9.08 -0.48 -1.57
C ILE A 92 -10.24 -1.40 -1.22
N SER A 93 -10.35 -1.74 0.05
CA SER A 93 -11.45 -2.56 0.54
C SER A 93 -11.96 -2.02 1.87
N PRO A 94 -13.24 -2.28 2.20
CA PRO A 94 -13.76 -1.91 3.52
C PRO A 94 -13.05 -2.66 4.63
N VAL A 95 -12.93 -2.01 5.79
CA VAL A 95 -12.50 -2.65 7.03
C VAL A 95 -13.64 -2.47 8.03
N GLU A 96 -14.18 -3.58 8.49
CA GLU A 96 -15.30 -3.55 9.43
C GLU A 96 -14.85 -3.25 10.85
N GLU A 97 -13.74 -3.87 11.26
CA GLU A 97 -13.25 -3.77 12.63
C GLU A 97 -11.73 -3.78 12.66
N ILE A 98 -11.17 -3.04 13.63
CA ILE A 98 -9.74 -3.07 13.93
C ILE A 98 -9.59 -3.35 15.42
N TYR A 99 -8.73 -4.30 15.76
CA TYR A 99 -8.37 -4.59 17.14
C TYR A 99 -6.91 -4.24 17.35
N THR A 100 -6.64 -3.46 18.37
CA THR A 100 -5.26 -3.18 18.78
C THR A 100 -4.84 -4.24 19.80
N VAL A 101 -3.81 -5.00 19.48
CA VAL A 101 -3.40 -6.14 20.30
C VAL A 101 -3.01 -5.72 21.70
N SER A 102 -2.23 -4.63 21.83
CA SER A 102 -1.70 -4.21 23.12
C SER A 102 -2.78 -3.73 24.10
N SER A 103 -3.80 -3.06 23.60
CA SER A 103 -4.84 -2.44 24.44
C SER A 103 -6.14 -3.21 24.47
N GLY A 104 -6.38 -4.11 23.52
CA GLY A 104 -7.66 -4.77 23.34
C GLY A 104 -8.76 -3.85 22.83
N ILE A 105 -8.38 -2.67 22.34
CA ILE A 105 -9.37 -1.70 21.81
C ILE A 105 -9.87 -2.18 20.45
N ARG A 106 -11.19 -2.16 20.29
CA ARG A 106 -11.85 -2.41 19.01
C ARG A 106 -12.40 -1.10 18.47
N GLU A 107 -12.11 -0.83 17.22
CA GLU A 107 -12.65 0.31 16.49
C GLU A 107 -13.57 -0.18 15.38
N THR A 108 -14.75 0.39 15.29
CA THR A 108 -15.71 0.12 14.22
C THR A 108 -16.26 1.45 13.70
N VAL A 109 -17.09 1.39 12.67
CA VAL A 109 -17.81 2.59 12.18
C VAL A 109 -18.68 3.18 13.26
N ALA A 110 -19.20 2.35 14.18
CA ALA A 110 -20.09 2.78 15.26
C ALA A 110 -19.35 3.40 16.44
N GLY A 111 -18.04 3.20 16.55
CA GLY A 111 -17.26 3.77 17.65
C GLY A 111 -16.13 2.89 18.13
N ILE A 112 -15.65 3.21 19.32
CA ILE A 112 -14.49 2.57 19.95
C ILE A 112 -14.93 1.93 21.24
N GLU A 113 -14.51 0.68 21.48
CA GLU A 113 -14.78 0.00 22.74
C GLU A 113 -13.61 -0.89 23.15
N GLU A 114 -13.48 -1.10 24.46
CA GLU A 114 -12.46 -2.00 25.00
C GLU A 114 -13.02 -3.43 25.08
N VAL A 115 -12.26 -4.40 24.56
CA VAL A 115 -12.65 -5.81 24.60
C VAL A 115 -11.92 -6.48 25.75
N LYS A 116 -12.66 -7.16 26.59
CA LYS A 116 -12.06 -7.92 27.69
C LYS A 116 -11.47 -9.22 27.16
N VAL A 117 -10.23 -9.44 27.50
CA VAL A 117 -9.49 -10.65 27.12
C VAL A 117 -9.04 -11.43 28.35
#